data_d8d3964dc993481dfe58ca82d08c38b5
#
_entry.id   d8d3964dc993481dfe58ca82d08c38b5
#
_cell.length_a   1.000
_cell.length_b   1.000
_cell.length_c   1.000
_cell.angle_alpha   90.00
_cell.angle_beta   90.00
_cell.angle_gamma   90.00
#
_symmetry.space_group_name_H-M   'P 1'
#
loop_
_entity.id
_entity.type
_entity.pdbx_description
1 polymer ?
#
loop_
_entity_poly.entity_id
_entity_poly.type
_entity_poly.pdbx_seq_one_letter_code
_entity_poly.pdbx_strand_id
1 'polypeptide(L)'
;NTKSITIRFSGSGLEVDIVPVVPISKPARYVWQPQRGGGGKYITSVENHLDFSLALRKANPSYTSIVRALKWWKNYKELKPFDNEGGISSFAIELIVGYLDLNKGVESNIEEGIIRFFQFLSESTFPDIQFEHAINNIPSYSTAIYIADDTNNENNAAKKIDTSKWAEIKEAAEEVFDTLNLAQDRNNEGDTIDEWKSVFGPTFNIK
;
A
#
# COMPACT_ATOMS: atom_id res chain seq x y z
N ASN A 1 9.32 -21.78 -8.10
CA ASN A 1 8.30 -22.04 -7.06
C ASN A 1 7.40 -20.84 -6.91
N THR A 2 6.25 -20.91 -7.56
CA THR A 2 5.23 -19.87 -7.54
C THR A 2 4.20 -20.21 -6.46
N LYS A 3 3.72 -19.20 -5.72
CA LYS A 3 2.60 -19.38 -4.79
C LYS A 3 1.24 -19.44 -5.50
N SER A 4 1.22 -19.19 -6.80
CA SER A 4 0.04 -19.14 -7.65
C SER A 4 0.23 -19.95 -8.94
N ILE A 5 -0.89 -20.34 -9.53
CA ILE A 5 -0.96 -20.90 -10.88
C ILE A 5 -1.57 -19.80 -11.76
N THR A 6 -0.82 -19.35 -12.77
CA THR A 6 -1.30 -18.33 -13.70
C THR A 6 -2.01 -19.02 -14.86
N ILE A 7 -3.27 -18.66 -15.10
CA ILE A 7 -4.04 -19.07 -16.29
C ILE A 7 -4.07 -17.88 -17.23
N ARG A 8 -3.58 -18.10 -18.46
CA ARG A 8 -3.61 -17.09 -19.52
C ARG A 8 -4.69 -17.46 -20.54
N PHE A 9 -5.61 -16.55 -20.78
CA PHE A 9 -6.67 -16.69 -21.79
C PHE A 9 -6.17 -16.14 -23.13
N SER A 10 -5.86 -17.03 -24.08
CA SER A 10 -5.25 -16.66 -25.37
C SER A 10 -6.09 -15.70 -26.22
N GLY A 11 -7.42 -15.75 -26.10
CA GLY A 11 -8.32 -14.90 -26.89
C GLY A 11 -8.43 -13.45 -26.41
N SER A 12 -8.29 -13.21 -25.10
CA SER A 12 -8.45 -11.87 -24.49
C SER A 12 -7.15 -11.29 -23.94
N GLY A 13 -6.08 -12.11 -23.84
CA GLY A 13 -4.85 -11.75 -23.16
C GLY A 13 -5.00 -11.64 -21.62
N LEU A 14 -6.18 -11.96 -21.08
CA LEU A 14 -6.42 -11.94 -19.63
C LEU A 14 -5.56 -12.99 -18.93
N GLU A 15 -4.90 -12.60 -17.85
CA GLU A 15 -4.18 -13.49 -16.96
C GLU A 15 -4.87 -13.50 -15.59
N VAL A 16 -5.05 -14.69 -15.03
CA VAL A 16 -5.65 -14.91 -13.71
C VAL A 16 -4.73 -15.77 -12.87
N ASP A 17 -4.36 -15.28 -11.70
CA ASP A 17 -3.58 -16.02 -10.72
C ASP A 17 -4.51 -16.74 -9.74
N ILE A 18 -4.38 -18.07 -9.68
CA ILE A 18 -5.07 -18.91 -8.72
C ILE A 18 -4.07 -19.26 -7.60
N VAL A 19 -4.38 -18.83 -6.37
CA VAL A 19 -3.57 -19.13 -5.19
C VAL A 19 -4.24 -20.25 -4.41
N PRO A 20 -3.63 -21.44 -4.30
CA PRO A 20 -4.17 -22.52 -3.47
C PRO A 20 -4.04 -22.14 -1.98
N VAL A 21 -5.11 -22.37 -1.23
CA VAL A 21 -5.15 -22.10 0.21
C VAL A 21 -5.76 -23.28 0.95
N VAL A 22 -5.43 -23.42 2.24
CA VAL A 22 -6.00 -24.46 3.11
C VAL A 22 -6.78 -23.77 4.22
N PRO A 23 -8.11 -23.97 4.31
CA PRO A 23 -8.91 -23.41 5.38
C PRO A 23 -8.42 -23.85 6.75
N ILE A 24 -8.53 -22.97 7.76
CA ILE A 24 -8.34 -23.30 9.16
C ILE A 24 -9.68 -23.23 9.91
N SER A 25 -9.83 -24.08 10.92
CA SER A 25 -11.09 -24.15 11.66
C SER A 25 -11.33 -22.95 12.57
N LYS A 26 -10.27 -22.36 13.09
CA LYS A 26 -10.30 -21.18 13.99
C LYS A 26 -9.04 -20.33 13.83
N PRO A 27 -9.18 -18.99 13.72
CA PRO A 27 -10.46 -18.30 13.58
C PRO A 27 -11.12 -18.57 12.23
N ALA A 28 -12.45 -18.45 12.15
CA ALA A 28 -13.20 -18.66 10.92
C ALA A 28 -12.78 -17.63 9.83
N ARG A 29 -12.92 -18.02 8.55
CA ARG A 29 -12.56 -17.20 7.36
C ARG A 29 -11.04 -17.04 7.14
N TYR A 30 -10.20 -17.63 8.01
CA TYR A 30 -8.76 -17.63 7.82
C TYR A 30 -8.28 -18.87 7.09
N VAL A 31 -7.17 -18.71 6.38
CA VAL A 31 -6.56 -19.77 5.57
C VAL A 31 -5.05 -19.79 5.75
N TRP A 32 -4.45 -20.97 5.59
CA TRP A 32 -3.03 -21.09 5.32
C TRP A 32 -2.76 -20.80 3.85
N GLN A 33 -1.93 -19.82 3.56
CA GLN A 33 -1.48 -19.47 2.24
C GLN A 33 0.02 -19.78 2.10
N PRO A 34 0.48 -20.44 1.01
CA PRO A 34 1.88 -20.72 0.81
C PRO A 34 2.69 -19.43 0.57
N GLN A 35 3.91 -19.38 1.07
CA GLN A 35 4.84 -18.31 0.77
C GLN A 35 5.46 -18.50 -0.60
N ARG A 36 5.73 -17.38 -1.28
CA ARG A 36 6.46 -17.41 -2.56
C ARG A 36 7.87 -17.95 -2.33
N GLY A 37 8.34 -18.85 -3.20
CA GLY A 37 9.65 -19.45 -3.09
C GLY A 37 9.74 -20.69 -2.20
N GLY A 38 8.61 -21.19 -1.65
CA GLY A 38 8.60 -22.42 -0.84
C GLY A 38 9.06 -22.23 0.61
N GLY A 39 9.14 -20.98 1.09
CA GLY A 39 9.61 -20.61 2.42
C GLY A 39 8.63 -20.88 3.57
N GLY A 40 7.59 -21.70 3.36
CA GLY A 40 6.59 -21.98 4.38
C GLY A 40 5.20 -21.50 4.01
N LYS A 41 4.39 -21.23 5.04
CA LYS A 41 3.02 -20.75 4.92
C LYS A 41 2.76 -19.68 5.97
N TYR A 42 1.76 -18.84 5.74
CA TYR A 42 1.30 -17.84 6.69
C TYR A 42 -0.23 -17.85 6.77
N ILE A 43 -0.77 -17.36 7.86
CA ILE A 43 -2.22 -17.24 8.07
C ILE A 43 -2.65 -15.87 7.57
N THR A 44 -3.70 -15.82 6.75
CA THR A 44 -4.34 -14.59 6.28
C THR A 44 -5.82 -14.84 6.03
N SER A 45 -6.58 -13.78 5.75
CA SER A 45 -8.00 -13.87 5.38
C SER A 45 -8.32 -12.90 4.25
N VAL A 46 -8.49 -13.41 3.05
CA VAL A 46 -8.92 -12.61 1.89
C VAL A 46 -10.30 -11.97 2.13
N GLU A 47 -11.21 -12.70 2.75
CA GLU A 47 -12.57 -12.23 3.03
C GLU A 47 -12.56 -11.06 4.02
N ASN A 48 -11.79 -11.16 5.13
CA ASN A 48 -11.68 -10.07 6.10
C ASN A 48 -10.99 -8.84 5.49
N HIS A 49 -9.96 -9.04 4.66
CA HIS A 49 -9.31 -7.94 3.92
C HIS A 49 -10.30 -7.25 2.96
N LEU A 50 -11.14 -7.99 2.26
CA LEU A 50 -12.19 -7.41 1.42
C LEU A 50 -13.19 -6.61 2.24
N ASP A 51 -13.66 -7.14 3.38
CA ASP A 51 -14.57 -6.44 4.28
C ASP A 51 -13.93 -5.15 4.83
N PHE A 52 -12.66 -5.20 5.21
CA PHE A 52 -11.89 -4.03 5.63
C PHE A 52 -11.83 -2.96 4.52
N SER A 53 -11.43 -3.35 3.31
CA SER A 53 -11.37 -2.44 2.17
C SER A 53 -12.75 -1.85 1.82
N LEU A 54 -13.82 -2.63 1.93
CA LEU A 54 -15.18 -2.14 1.71
C LEU A 54 -15.63 -1.16 2.80
N ALA A 55 -15.27 -1.42 4.07
CA ALA A 55 -15.54 -0.51 5.17
C ALA A 55 -14.82 0.83 5.00
N LEU A 56 -13.55 0.82 4.60
CA LEU A 56 -12.78 2.04 4.28
C LEU A 56 -13.42 2.83 3.15
N ARG A 57 -13.81 2.18 2.06
CA ARG A 57 -14.49 2.85 0.93
C ARG A 57 -15.85 3.44 1.31
N LYS A 58 -16.56 2.82 2.25
CA LYS A 58 -17.83 3.35 2.77
C LYS A 58 -17.60 4.57 3.65
N ALA A 59 -16.57 4.55 4.48
CA ALA A 59 -16.21 5.65 5.38
C ALA A 59 -15.56 6.82 4.62
N ASN A 60 -14.72 6.52 3.63
CA ASN A 60 -13.99 7.48 2.80
C ASN A 60 -14.29 7.25 1.30
N PRO A 61 -15.23 8.00 0.70
CA PRO A 61 -15.52 7.90 -0.75
C PRO A 61 -14.29 8.14 -1.64
N SER A 62 -13.31 8.91 -1.16
CA SER A 62 -12.06 9.23 -1.87
C SER A 62 -11.00 8.13 -1.77
N TYR A 63 -11.14 7.16 -0.84
CA TYR A 63 -10.15 6.11 -0.56
C TYR A 63 -9.62 5.43 -1.84
N THR A 64 -10.50 4.98 -2.70
CA THR A 64 -10.10 4.26 -3.93
C THR A 64 -9.28 5.16 -4.87
N SER A 65 -9.66 6.43 -5.00
CA SER A 65 -8.96 7.40 -5.86
C SER A 65 -7.57 7.72 -5.31
N ILE A 66 -7.47 7.94 -4.00
CA ILE A 66 -6.19 8.15 -3.30
C ILE A 66 -5.27 6.96 -3.54
N VAL A 67 -5.71 5.73 -3.23
CA VAL A 67 -4.92 4.51 -3.42
C VAL A 67 -4.47 4.34 -4.88
N ARG A 68 -5.34 4.62 -5.85
CA ARG A 68 -4.98 4.53 -7.28
C ARG A 68 -3.93 5.55 -7.68
N ALA A 69 -4.04 6.79 -7.23
CA ALA A 69 -3.05 7.84 -7.49
C ALA A 69 -1.68 7.45 -6.89
N LEU A 70 -1.65 6.98 -5.64
CA LEU A 70 -0.41 6.56 -4.98
C LEU A 70 0.23 5.33 -5.64
N LYS A 71 -0.57 4.37 -6.13
CA LYS A 71 -0.06 3.24 -6.92
C LYS A 71 0.51 3.68 -8.27
N TRP A 72 -0.08 4.70 -8.87
CA TRP A 72 0.46 5.33 -10.09
C TRP A 72 1.80 6.00 -9.80
N TRP A 73 1.88 6.86 -8.77
CA TRP A 73 3.13 7.49 -8.33
C TRP A 73 4.25 6.48 -8.09
N LYS A 74 3.99 5.43 -7.33
CA LYS A 74 4.95 4.36 -7.08
C LYS A 74 5.51 3.75 -8.38
N ASN A 75 4.65 3.53 -9.38
CA ASN A 75 5.08 2.98 -10.66
C ASN A 75 5.85 4.01 -11.49
N TYR A 76 5.45 5.27 -11.45
CA TYR A 76 6.11 6.37 -12.15
C TYR A 76 7.52 6.65 -11.60
N LYS A 77 7.69 6.61 -10.28
CA LYS A 77 8.99 6.76 -9.60
C LYS A 77 9.80 5.44 -9.54
N GLU A 78 9.33 4.37 -10.16
CA GLU A 78 9.98 3.03 -10.19
C GLU A 78 10.25 2.42 -8.80
N LEU A 79 9.49 2.83 -7.78
CA LEU A 79 9.61 2.37 -6.38
C LEU A 79 8.90 1.02 -6.13
N LYS A 80 8.45 0.33 -7.17
CA LYS A 80 7.80 -0.98 -7.08
C LYS A 80 8.84 -2.07 -6.77
N PRO A 81 8.43 -3.14 -6.04
CA PRO A 81 9.28 -4.30 -5.88
C PRO A 81 9.59 -4.93 -7.25
N PHE A 82 10.87 -5.12 -7.54
CA PHE A 82 11.32 -5.79 -8.77
C PHE A 82 12.23 -6.94 -8.40
N ASP A 83 11.93 -8.15 -8.90
CA ASP A 83 12.64 -9.41 -8.61
C ASP A 83 12.93 -9.62 -7.10
N ASN A 84 14.17 -9.49 -6.69
CA ASN A 84 14.61 -9.59 -5.28
C ASN A 84 14.85 -8.23 -4.61
N GLU A 85 14.70 -7.15 -5.34
CA GLU A 85 14.85 -5.81 -4.79
C GLU A 85 13.58 -5.41 -4.02
N GLY A 86 13.78 -4.84 -2.85
CA GLY A 86 12.71 -4.29 -2.04
C GLY A 86 12.08 -3.07 -2.71
N GLY A 87 10.82 -2.84 -2.41
CA GLY A 87 10.08 -1.67 -2.87
C GLY A 87 8.70 -1.67 -2.25
N ILE A 88 8.03 -0.51 -2.30
CA ILE A 88 6.70 -0.40 -1.72
C ILE A 88 5.67 -1.15 -2.58
N SER A 89 5.01 -2.15 -2.00
CA SER A 89 3.99 -2.93 -2.70
C SER A 89 2.68 -2.16 -2.81
N SER A 90 1.84 -2.52 -3.80
CA SER A 90 0.48 -1.97 -3.90
C SER A 90 -0.36 -2.26 -2.66
N PHE A 91 -0.13 -3.42 -2.04
CA PHE A 91 -0.79 -3.83 -0.80
C PHE A 91 -0.34 -2.96 0.38
N ALA A 92 0.97 -2.70 0.53
CA ALA A 92 1.47 -1.81 1.57
C ALA A 92 0.88 -0.38 1.46
N ILE A 93 0.70 0.15 0.25
CA ILE A 93 0.03 1.45 0.05
C ILE A 93 -1.42 1.42 0.56
N GLU A 94 -2.18 0.38 0.23
CA GLU A 94 -3.56 0.22 0.73
C GLU A 94 -3.62 0.18 2.26
N LEU A 95 -2.70 -0.57 2.87
CA LEU A 95 -2.61 -0.69 4.33
C LEU A 95 -2.25 0.65 5.00
N ILE A 96 -1.28 1.40 4.45
CA ILE A 96 -0.90 2.72 4.98
C ILE A 96 -2.08 3.69 4.91
N VAL A 97 -2.76 3.80 3.76
CA VAL A 97 -3.93 4.69 3.61
C VAL A 97 -5.03 4.28 4.58
N GLY A 98 -5.32 2.98 4.70
CA GLY A 98 -6.32 2.47 5.64
C GLY A 98 -5.96 2.75 7.10
N TYR A 99 -4.69 2.59 7.47
CA TYR A 99 -4.19 2.93 8.80
C TYR A 99 -4.34 4.43 9.12
N LEU A 100 -4.02 5.29 8.15
CA LEU A 100 -4.17 6.74 8.31
C LEU A 100 -5.64 7.14 8.49
N ASP A 101 -6.55 6.60 7.67
CA ASP A 101 -7.98 6.86 7.80
C ASP A 101 -8.55 6.43 9.16
N LEU A 102 -8.09 5.28 9.70
CA LEU A 102 -8.52 4.79 11.00
C LEU A 102 -7.98 5.61 12.18
N ASN A 103 -6.73 6.03 12.11
CA ASN A 103 -6.01 6.60 13.27
C ASN A 103 -5.93 8.13 13.25
N LYS A 104 -6.07 8.76 12.08
CA LYS A 104 -6.01 10.21 11.91
C LYS A 104 -7.34 10.81 11.43
N GLY A 105 -8.31 9.95 11.09
CA GLY A 105 -9.56 10.35 10.48
C GLY A 105 -9.50 10.45 8.96
N VAL A 106 -10.66 10.60 8.34
CA VAL A 106 -10.79 10.72 6.89
C VAL A 106 -10.59 12.17 6.47
N GLU A 107 -9.77 12.40 5.45
CA GLU A 107 -9.56 13.73 4.88
C GLU A 107 -10.76 14.20 4.04
N SER A 108 -10.93 15.50 3.93
CA SER A 108 -12.10 16.10 3.27
C SER A 108 -12.12 15.86 1.75
N ASN A 109 -10.96 15.65 1.13
CA ASN A 109 -10.82 15.46 -0.30
C ASN A 109 -9.63 14.56 -0.67
N ILE A 110 -9.50 14.27 -1.98
CA ILE A 110 -8.45 13.41 -2.53
C ILE A 110 -7.06 14.01 -2.33
N GLU A 111 -6.91 15.30 -2.54
CA GLU A 111 -5.66 16.03 -2.45
C GLU A 111 -5.06 15.92 -1.05
N GLU A 112 -5.84 16.27 -0.03
CA GLU A 112 -5.42 16.18 1.37
C GLU A 112 -5.05 14.75 1.77
N GLY A 113 -5.81 13.75 1.29
CA GLY A 113 -5.50 12.35 1.53
C GLY A 113 -4.16 11.92 0.90
N ILE A 114 -3.83 12.43 -0.29
CA ILE A 114 -2.55 12.18 -0.96
C ILE A 114 -1.42 12.87 -0.19
N ILE A 115 -1.56 14.14 0.16
CA ILE A 115 -0.55 14.90 0.90
C ILE A 115 -0.27 14.26 2.24
N ARG A 116 -1.29 13.84 2.99
CA ARG A 116 -1.14 13.14 4.26
C ARG A 116 -0.35 11.83 4.13
N PHE A 117 -0.54 11.08 3.06
CA PHE A 117 0.25 9.88 2.82
C PHE A 117 1.73 10.20 2.67
N PHE A 118 2.09 11.23 1.88
CA PHE A 118 3.47 11.64 1.71
C PHE A 118 4.07 12.24 2.98
N GLN A 119 3.31 13.04 3.71
CA GLN A 119 3.71 13.52 5.03
C GLN A 119 4.05 12.36 5.97
N PHE A 120 3.20 11.35 6.04
CA PHE A 120 3.46 10.18 6.87
C PHE A 120 4.75 9.46 6.48
N LEU A 121 5.02 9.27 5.18
CA LEU A 121 6.25 8.61 4.73
C LEU A 121 7.48 9.48 5.03
N SER A 122 7.43 10.80 4.79
CA SER A 122 8.54 11.72 5.00
C SER A 122 8.91 11.90 6.46
N GLU A 123 7.93 11.90 7.37
CA GLU A 123 8.14 12.04 8.81
C GLU A 123 8.55 10.72 9.49
N SER A 124 8.20 9.57 8.92
CA SER A 124 8.47 8.28 9.53
C SER A 124 9.94 7.91 9.45
N THR A 125 10.61 7.74 10.59
CA THR A 125 11.96 7.14 10.60
C THR A 125 11.89 5.70 10.15
N PHE A 126 11.04 4.90 10.81
CA PHE A 126 10.65 3.55 10.38
C PHE A 126 9.18 3.35 10.72
N PRO A 127 8.32 2.96 9.74
CA PRO A 127 6.93 2.71 10.01
C PRO A 127 6.77 1.44 10.86
N ASP A 128 5.90 1.54 11.86
CA ASP A 128 5.43 0.41 12.67
C ASP A 128 3.90 0.47 12.69
N ILE A 129 3.29 -0.18 11.71
CA ILE A 129 1.85 -0.19 11.49
C ILE A 129 1.29 -1.53 11.94
N GLN A 130 0.30 -1.49 12.83
CA GLN A 130 -0.50 -2.64 13.23
C GLN A 130 -1.99 -2.28 13.26
N PHE A 131 -2.83 -3.31 13.21
CA PHE A 131 -4.28 -3.16 13.19
C PHE A 131 -4.89 -3.85 14.41
N GLU A 132 -5.68 -3.11 15.20
CA GLU A 132 -6.32 -3.64 16.43
C GLU A 132 -7.29 -4.79 16.15
N HIS A 133 -7.93 -4.79 14.97
CA HIS A 133 -8.88 -5.82 14.58
C HIS A 133 -8.23 -7.08 13.98
N ALA A 134 -6.92 -7.02 13.66
CA ALA A 134 -6.19 -8.16 13.14
C ALA A 134 -5.90 -9.19 14.25
N ILE A 135 -5.75 -10.46 13.84
CA ILE A 135 -5.27 -11.48 14.78
C ILE A 135 -3.78 -11.27 15.08
N ASN A 136 -3.35 -11.84 16.21
CA ASN A 136 -1.96 -11.87 16.67
C ASN A 136 -1.35 -10.48 16.90
N ASN A 137 -0.11 -10.49 17.35
CA ASN A 137 0.70 -9.28 17.57
C ASN A 137 1.90 -9.29 16.63
N ILE A 138 2.55 -8.14 16.47
CA ILE A 138 3.83 -8.03 15.77
C ILE A 138 4.85 -8.90 16.52
N PRO A 139 5.60 -9.78 15.82
CA PRO A 139 6.62 -10.61 16.44
C PRO A 139 7.75 -9.78 17.06
N SER A 140 8.26 -10.21 18.21
CA SER A 140 9.38 -9.54 18.91
C SER A 140 10.67 -9.46 18.09
N TYR A 141 10.81 -10.30 17.06
CA TYR A 141 11.92 -10.31 16.10
C TYR A 141 11.59 -9.57 14.79
N SER A 142 10.61 -8.69 14.83
CA SER A 142 10.20 -7.92 13.65
C SER A 142 11.35 -7.06 13.11
N THR A 143 11.31 -6.80 11.81
CA THR A 143 12.23 -5.86 11.15
C THR A 143 11.93 -4.42 11.56
N ALA A 144 12.90 -3.52 11.40
CA ALA A 144 12.70 -2.10 11.72
C ALA A 144 11.53 -1.48 10.93
N ILE A 145 11.29 -1.95 9.70
CA ILE A 145 10.19 -1.50 8.85
C ILE A 145 9.08 -2.54 8.92
N TYR A 146 7.96 -2.18 9.52
CA TYR A 146 6.85 -3.09 9.73
C TYR A 146 5.52 -2.45 9.30
N ILE A 147 4.88 -3.08 8.33
CA ILE A 147 3.52 -2.73 7.89
C ILE A 147 2.73 -4.04 7.96
N ALA A 148 1.97 -4.20 9.03
CA ALA A 148 1.19 -5.41 9.24
C ALA A 148 0.10 -5.58 8.19
N ASP A 149 -0.23 -6.82 7.88
CA ASP A 149 -1.46 -7.20 7.17
C ASP A 149 -2.67 -6.92 8.09
N ASP A 150 -3.68 -6.25 7.57
CA ASP A 150 -4.90 -5.89 8.33
C ASP A 150 -5.69 -7.10 8.86
N THR A 151 -5.36 -8.30 8.43
CA THR A 151 -5.97 -9.54 8.92
C THR A 151 -5.11 -10.28 9.94
N ASN A 152 -3.79 -10.09 9.91
CA ASN A 152 -2.86 -10.76 10.81
C ASN A 152 -1.58 -9.95 11.03
N ASN A 153 -1.40 -9.39 12.24
CA ASN A 153 -0.25 -8.57 12.58
C ASN A 153 1.11 -9.32 12.54
N GLU A 154 1.14 -10.63 12.44
CA GLU A 154 2.40 -11.38 12.21
C GLU A 154 2.91 -11.26 10.76
N ASN A 155 2.06 -10.87 9.82
CA ASN A 155 2.42 -10.75 8.41
C ASN A 155 2.94 -9.34 8.11
N ASN A 156 4.20 -9.20 7.76
CA ASN A 156 4.77 -7.93 7.36
C ASN A 156 4.69 -7.75 5.83
N ALA A 157 3.86 -6.82 5.36
CA ALA A 157 3.74 -6.44 3.94
C ALA A 157 4.99 -5.72 3.41
N ALA A 158 5.82 -5.16 4.30
CA ALA A 158 7.07 -4.46 4.00
C ALA A 158 8.33 -5.32 4.20
N LYS A 159 8.21 -6.62 4.43
CA LYS A 159 9.34 -7.51 4.81
C LYS A 159 10.53 -7.52 3.84
N LYS A 160 10.34 -7.05 2.61
CA LYS A 160 11.40 -6.94 1.60
C LYS A 160 12.03 -5.56 1.53
N ILE A 161 11.53 -4.60 2.29
CA ILE A 161 12.06 -3.25 2.35
C ILE A 161 13.12 -3.24 3.46
N ASP A 162 14.38 -3.09 3.09
CA ASP A 162 15.45 -2.82 4.02
C ASP A 162 15.57 -1.32 4.33
N THR A 163 16.48 -0.97 5.23
CA THR A 163 16.68 0.42 5.66
C THR A 163 17.17 1.33 4.54
N SER A 164 17.98 0.81 3.59
CA SER A 164 18.45 1.57 2.44
C SER A 164 17.30 1.89 1.49
N LYS A 165 16.51 0.87 1.16
CA LYS A 165 15.34 1.04 0.29
C LYS A 165 14.25 1.91 0.93
N TRP A 166 14.12 1.83 2.26
CA TRP A 166 13.22 2.75 2.97
C TRP A 166 13.70 4.19 2.86
N ALA A 167 15.01 4.45 2.96
CA ALA A 167 15.56 5.78 2.80
C ALA A 167 15.24 6.36 1.41
N GLU A 168 15.37 5.57 0.34
CA GLU A 168 14.98 5.99 -1.03
C GLU A 168 13.48 6.33 -1.13
N ILE A 169 12.62 5.49 -0.54
CA ILE A 169 11.16 5.73 -0.53
C ILE A 169 10.82 7.00 0.24
N LYS A 170 11.47 7.20 1.38
CA LYS A 170 11.29 8.38 2.23
C LYS A 170 11.74 9.65 1.51
N GLU A 171 12.92 9.67 0.91
CA GLU A 171 13.45 10.80 0.14
C GLU A 171 12.51 11.18 -1.01
N ALA A 172 12.04 10.18 -1.78
CA ALA A 172 11.07 10.42 -2.84
C ALA A 172 9.72 10.95 -2.32
N ALA A 173 9.30 10.53 -1.13
CA ALA A 173 8.08 11.02 -0.51
C ALA A 173 8.24 12.45 0.04
N GLU A 174 9.39 12.80 0.60
CA GLU A 174 9.73 14.15 1.08
C GLU A 174 9.72 15.16 -0.08
N GLU A 175 10.38 14.82 -1.20
CA GLU A 175 10.34 15.63 -2.43
C GLU A 175 8.91 15.92 -2.89
N VAL A 176 8.05 14.89 -2.86
CA VAL A 176 6.65 15.04 -3.26
C VAL A 176 5.86 15.86 -2.26
N PHE A 177 6.06 15.63 -0.97
CA PHE A 177 5.37 16.39 0.09
C PHE A 177 5.66 17.87 -0.03
N ASP A 178 6.94 18.26 -0.23
CA ASP A 178 7.34 19.65 -0.43
C ASP A 178 6.72 20.24 -1.70
N THR A 179 6.75 19.48 -2.81
CA THR A 179 6.16 19.93 -4.09
C THR A 179 4.65 20.17 -3.97
N LEU A 180 3.92 19.26 -3.32
CA LEU A 180 2.47 19.41 -3.18
C LEU A 180 2.06 20.51 -2.19
N ASN A 181 2.86 20.77 -1.15
CA ASN A 181 2.66 21.94 -0.30
C ASN A 181 2.87 23.25 -1.10
N LEU A 182 3.90 23.31 -1.95
CA LEU A 182 4.07 24.44 -2.85
C LEU A 182 2.89 24.60 -3.81
N ALA A 183 2.33 23.51 -4.31
CA ALA A 183 1.15 23.54 -5.18
C ALA A 183 -0.07 24.16 -4.48
N GLN A 184 -0.27 23.88 -3.18
CA GLN A 184 -1.35 24.49 -2.39
C GLN A 184 -1.18 26.00 -2.21
N ASP A 185 0.06 26.49 -2.14
CA ASP A 185 0.37 27.92 -1.99
C ASP A 185 0.31 28.71 -3.31
N ARG A 186 0.17 28.02 -4.46
CA ARG A 186 0.10 28.68 -5.77
C ARG A 186 -1.24 29.43 -5.95
N ASN A 187 -1.14 30.66 -6.47
CA ASN A 187 -2.30 31.49 -6.72
C ASN A 187 -2.86 31.36 -8.14
N ASN A 188 -2.32 30.42 -8.93
CA ASN A 188 -2.80 30.19 -10.29
C ASN A 188 -2.88 28.70 -10.61
N GLU A 189 -3.96 28.33 -11.29
CA GLU A 189 -4.29 26.94 -11.62
C GLU A 189 -3.23 26.27 -12.51
N GLY A 190 -2.59 27.02 -13.41
CA GLY A 190 -1.56 26.47 -14.31
C GLY A 190 -0.34 25.97 -13.54
N ASP A 191 0.18 26.78 -12.62
CA ASP A 191 1.34 26.42 -11.80
C ASP A 191 1.01 25.25 -10.86
N THR A 192 -0.19 25.24 -10.28
CA THR A 192 -0.69 24.10 -9.46
C THR A 192 -0.71 22.80 -10.27
N ILE A 193 -1.26 22.83 -11.49
CA ILE A 193 -1.31 21.66 -12.38
C ILE A 193 0.10 21.19 -12.75
N ASP A 194 1.04 22.08 -12.98
CA ASP A 194 2.41 21.74 -13.34
C ASP A 194 3.13 21.04 -12.17
N GLU A 195 2.92 21.48 -10.92
CA GLU A 195 3.44 20.80 -9.72
C GLU A 195 2.87 19.36 -9.62
N TRP A 196 1.57 19.19 -9.77
CA TRP A 196 0.96 17.85 -9.77
C TRP A 196 1.49 16.93 -10.89
N LYS A 197 1.73 17.49 -12.09
CA LYS A 197 2.33 16.74 -13.20
C LYS A 197 3.80 16.37 -12.94
N SER A 198 4.55 17.19 -12.21
CA SER A 198 5.91 16.84 -11.81
C SER A 198 5.96 15.61 -10.92
N VAL A 199 4.96 15.43 -10.07
CA VAL A 199 4.82 14.31 -9.14
C VAL A 199 4.32 13.04 -9.85
N PHE A 200 3.26 13.16 -10.66
CA PHE A 200 2.54 12.01 -11.22
C PHE A 200 2.82 11.76 -12.71
N GLY A 201 3.63 12.60 -13.34
CA GLY A 201 3.98 12.53 -14.76
C GLY A 201 3.08 13.37 -15.65
N PRO A 202 3.55 13.69 -16.87
CA PRO A 202 2.91 14.66 -17.77
C PRO A 202 1.53 14.21 -18.29
N THR A 203 1.21 12.92 -18.19
CA THR A 203 -0.09 12.37 -18.59
C THR A 203 -1.12 12.39 -17.46
N PHE A 204 -0.71 12.79 -16.26
CA PHE A 204 -1.64 12.96 -15.14
C PHE A 204 -2.62 14.09 -15.44
N ASN A 205 -3.92 13.77 -15.37
CA ASN A 205 -4.97 14.71 -15.69
C ASN A 205 -5.91 14.86 -14.49
N ILE A 206 -5.96 16.05 -13.95
CA ILE A 206 -6.91 16.47 -12.91
C ILE A 206 -8.18 16.91 -13.66
N LYS A 207 -9.24 16.11 -13.52
CA LYS A 207 -10.57 16.49 -14.03
C LYS A 207 -11.45 16.92 -12.89
#